data_f78a98d78345ef17b104fc5280a14fc0
#
_entry.id   f78a98d78345ef17b104fc5280a14fc0
#
_cell.length_a   1.000
_cell.length_b   1.000
_cell.length_c   1.000
_cell.angle_alpha   90.00
_cell.angle_beta   90.00
_cell.angle_gamma   90.00
#
_symmetry.space_group_name_H-M   'P 1'
#
loop_
_entity.id
_entity.type
_entity.pdbx_description
1 polymer ?
#
loop_
_entity_poly.entity_id
_entity_poly.type
_entity_poly.pdbx_seq_one_letter_code
_entity_poly.pdbx_strand_id
1 'polypeptide(L)'
;QRIKSEAETRYLIDEQLRKVGWEVDTEQLRYSKGTRPAKGRNIAIAEWPTDSTIGNRGYVDYALFVDTQMVATIEAKAIHKDIPSVIDYQCKDYSRNICSADKVYQVGTWGSYKVPFTFATNGRPYLEQYNTKSGIWFLDLRKPDNAPKALRGWMSPEGIMELFGKDISARNQSLHEMSYDLLRDKDGLNLREYQIRAIKAAEKAIINGQINILLAMATGTGKTRTVLGMIYRFLKTGRFHRILFLVDRTSLGEQASDVFKEVKLEDLMTLDEIYNIKGLETKDIDRETRIRIATVQSMVKRILYNDEDTMPAVSDYDLVIIDEAHRGYILDKEMGEGEVLYRDQIDYQSKYRCVVEYFDAVKIALTATPALQTTEIFGQPVFKYTYREAVIEGYLVDHDAPHRLPTKLSTEGIHYKKGDTVVQYDPVTGEITNSEL
;
A
#
# COMPACT_ATOMS: atom_id res chain seq x y z
N GLN A 1 -23.69 8.03 22.17
CA GLN A 1 -23.36 6.80 21.43
C GLN A 1 -23.44 5.62 22.39
N ARG A 2 -24.27 4.62 22.06
CA ARG A 2 -24.42 3.40 22.87
C ARG A 2 -23.10 2.64 22.86
N ILE A 3 -22.55 2.33 24.03
CA ILE A 3 -21.35 1.52 24.16
C ILE A 3 -21.69 0.12 23.67
N LYS A 4 -21.06 -0.31 22.57
CA LYS A 4 -21.24 -1.68 22.06
C LYS A 4 -20.67 -2.67 23.06
N SER A 5 -21.45 -3.71 23.36
CA SER A 5 -21.04 -4.80 24.22
C SER A 5 -19.92 -5.63 23.57
N GLU A 6 -19.24 -6.47 24.32
CA GLU A 6 -18.23 -7.39 23.78
C GLU A 6 -18.82 -8.31 22.71
N ALA A 7 -20.06 -8.77 22.88
CA ALA A 7 -20.78 -9.58 21.90
C ALA A 7 -21.02 -8.83 20.58
N GLU A 8 -21.42 -7.57 20.65
CA GLU A 8 -21.58 -6.72 19.44
C GLU A 8 -20.24 -6.45 18.76
N THR A 9 -19.16 -6.35 19.52
CA THR A 9 -17.81 -6.21 18.97
C THR A 9 -17.36 -7.47 18.23
N ARG A 10 -17.64 -8.67 18.78
CA ARG A 10 -17.31 -9.95 18.12
C ARG A 10 -18.08 -10.13 16.82
N TYR A 11 -19.35 -9.76 16.76
CA TYR A 11 -20.12 -9.79 15.53
C TYR A 11 -19.49 -8.93 14.42
N LEU A 12 -19.05 -7.72 14.79
CA LEU A 12 -18.35 -6.83 13.86
C LEU A 12 -17.01 -7.42 13.37
N ILE A 13 -16.27 -8.07 14.26
CA ILE A 13 -15.01 -8.76 13.90
C ILE A 13 -15.29 -9.92 12.94
N ASP A 14 -16.33 -10.71 13.20
CA ASP A 14 -16.74 -11.80 12.30
C ASP A 14 -17.04 -11.28 10.89
N GLU A 15 -17.79 -10.17 10.75
CA GLU A 15 -18.06 -9.57 9.44
C GLU A 15 -16.79 -9.10 8.74
N GLN A 16 -15.88 -8.45 9.46
CA GLN A 16 -14.62 -7.99 8.92
C GLN A 16 -13.73 -9.15 8.43
N LEU A 17 -13.66 -10.23 9.19
CA LEU A 17 -12.87 -11.42 8.83
C LEU A 17 -13.46 -12.14 7.61
N ARG A 18 -14.79 -12.27 7.51
CA ARG A 18 -15.44 -12.88 6.34
C ARG A 18 -15.14 -12.12 5.06
N LYS A 19 -15.14 -10.78 5.11
CA LYS A 19 -14.85 -9.93 3.94
C LYS A 19 -13.46 -10.15 3.33
N VAL A 20 -12.51 -10.65 4.11
CA VAL A 20 -11.15 -10.96 3.64
C VAL A 20 -10.90 -12.45 3.46
N GLY A 21 -11.94 -13.28 3.52
CA GLY A 21 -11.86 -14.69 3.13
C GLY A 21 -11.73 -15.70 4.28
N TRP A 22 -11.87 -15.28 5.54
CA TRP A 22 -11.93 -16.21 6.67
C TRP A 22 -13.34 -16.75 6.85
N GLU A 23 -13.44 -18.05 7.08
CA GLU A 23 -14.67 -18.67 7.55
C GLU A 23 -14.77 -18.45 9.05
N VAL A 24 -15.78 -17.73 9.53
CA VAL A 24 -15.92 -17.34 10.93
C VAL A 24 -17.39 -17.16 11.32
N ASP A 25 -17.71 -17.65 12.50
CA ASP A 25 -18.97 -17.45 13.19
C ASP A 25 -18.73 -17.68 14.68
N THR A 26 -18.71 -16.61 15.46
CA THR A 26 -18.43 -16.69 16.91
C THR A 26 -19.37 -17.61 17.64
N GLU A 27 -20.62 -17.80 17.19
CA GLU A 27 -21.61 -18.65 17.85
C GLU A 27 -21.53 -20.10 17.40
N GLN A 28 -21.32 -20.36 16.11
CA GLN A 28 -21.38 -21.71 15.53
C GLN A 28 -20.01 -22.36 15.41
N LEU A 29 -18.99 -21.60 15.03
CA LEU A 29 -17.63 -22.12 14.82
C LEU A 29 -16.77 -21.92 16.09
N ARG A 30 -17.11 -22.67 17.13
CA ARG A 30 -16.45 -22.61 18.44
C ARG A 30 -15.77 -23.93 18.79
N TYR A 31 -14.69 -23.83 19.57
CA TYR A 31 -14.04 -25.02 20.11
C TYR A 31 -14.99 -25.87 20.95
N SER A 32 -15.81 -25.24 21.80
CA SER A 32 -16.77 -25.92 22.69
C SER A 32 -17.87 -26.67 21.95
N LYS A 33 -18.17 -26.29 20.70
CA LYS A 33 -19.12 -26.97 19.80
C LYS A 33 -18.49 -28.09 18.97
N GLY A 34 -17.24 -28.46 19.25
CA GLY A 34 -16.52 -29.47 18.51
C GLY A 34 -15.90 -29.05 17.21
N THR A 35 -15.92 -27.72 16.88
CA THR A 35 -15.26 -27.21 15.67
C THR A 35 -13.76 -27.43 15.75
N ARG A 36 -13.18 -28.00 14.69
CA ARG A 36 -11.76 -28.27 14.55
C ARG A 36 -11.28 -27.86 13.15
N PRO A 37 -10.00 -27.50 12.99
CA PRO A 37 -9.45 -27.19 11.67
C PRO A 37 -9.47 -28.43 10.78
N ALA A 38 -9.69 -28.21 9.49
CA ALA A 38 -9.74 -29.26 8.49
C ALA A 38 -9.05 -28.79 7.20
N LYS A 39 -8.50 -29.75 6.46
CA LYS A 39 -7.86 -29.49 5.17
C LYS A 39 -8.85 -28.84 4.19
N GLY A 40 -8.36 -27.84 3.45
CA GLY A 40 -9.16 -27.07 2.49
C GLY A 40 -10.02 -25.96 3.11
N ARG A 41 -9.85 -25.66 4.41
CA ARG A 41 -10.61 -24.62 5.10
C ARG A 41 -9.68 -23.56 5.69
N ASN A 42 -10.09 -22.30 5.55
CA ASN A 42 -9.45 -21.15 6.18
C ASN A 42 -10.40 -20.62 7.26
N ILE A 43 -10.21 -21.05 8.49
CA ILE A 43 -11.21 -20.90 9.56
C ILE A 43 -10.67 -20.15 10.77
N ALA A 44 -11.48 -19.26 11.31
CA ALA A 44 -11.29 -18.65 12.63
C ALA A 44 -12.19 -19.38 13.63
N ILE A 45 -11.59 -20.12 14.55
CA ILE A 45 -12.35 -20.88 15.57
C ILE A 45 -12.39 -20.08 16.86
N ALA A 46 -13.59 -19.79 17.32
CA ALA A 46 -13.80 -19.01 18.52
C ALA A 46 -13.50 -19.80 19.81
N GLU A 47 -12.99 -19.08 20.81
CA GLU A 47 -12.70 -19.59 22.17
C GLU A 47 -11.81 -20.83 22.18
N TRP A 48 -10.65 -20.72 21.51
CA TRP A 48 -9.66 -21.78 21.50
C TRP A 48 -8.93 -21.87 22.84
N PRO A 49 -8.90 -23.05 23.51
CA PRO A 49 -8.31 -23.17 24.83
C PRO A 49 -6.80 -22.99 24.84
N THR A 50 -6.29 -22.43 25.92
CA THR A 50 -4.85 -22.25 26.19
C THR A 50 -4.55 -22.66 27.62
N ASP A 51 -3.29 -23.01 27.91
CA ASP A 51 -2.79 -23.26 29.25
C ASP A 51 -2.45 -21.95 30.00
N SER A 52 -2.86 -20.80 29.48
CA SER A 52 -2.62 -19.49 30.08
C SER A 52 -3.38 -19.35 31.41
N THR A 53 -2.68 -18.82 32.42
CA THR A 53 -3.26 -18.44 33.72
C THR A 53 -3.60 -16.93 33.78
N ILE A 54 -3.29 -16.21 32.72
CA ILE A 54 -3.55 -14.77 32.59
C ILE A 54 -4.93 -14.55 31.97
N GLY A 55 -5.76 -13.72 32.60
CA GLY A 55 -7.14 -13.51 32.18
C GLY A 55 -8.11 -14.51 32.78
N ASN A 56 -9.40 -14.24 32.62
CA ASN A 56 -10.45 -14.93 33.39
C ASN A 56 -10.86 -16.30 32.84
N ARG A 57 -10.34 -16.77 31.70
CA ARG A 57 -11.00 -17.85 30.97
C ARG A 57 -10.10 -18.94 30.35
N GLY A 58 -8.77 -18.78 30.29
CA GLY A 58 -7.88 -19.82 29.73
C GLY A 58 -8.13 -20.15 28.26
N TYR A 59 -8.62 -19.20 27.46
CA TYR A 59 -8.77 -19.32 26.01
C TYR A 59 -8.51 -18.00 25.31
N VAL A 60 -8.06 -18.08 24.05
CA VAL A 60 -7.98 -16.94 23.14
C VAL A 60 -9.29 -16.77 22.40
N ASP A 61 -9.67 -15.53 22.08
CA ASP A 61 -10.96 -15.25 21.46
C ASP A 61 -11.14 -15.94 20.11
N TYR A 62 -10.08 -15.97 19.27
CA TYR A 62 -10.06 -16.74 18.04
C TYR A 62 -8.67 -17.32 17.78
N ALA A 63 -8.62 -18.55 17.26
CA ALA A 63 -7.45 -19.12 16.63
C ALA A 63 -7.69 -19.23 15.13
N LEU A 64 -6.74 -18.73 14.32
CA LEU A 64 -6.80 -18.74 12.87
C LEU A 64 -6.06 -19.95 12.30
N PHE A 65 -6.75 -20.70 11.45
CA PHE A 65 -6.21 -21.88 10.79
C PHE A 65 -6.30 -21.76 9.28
N VAL A 66 -5.20 -22.06 8.61
CA VAL A 66 -5.17 -22.34 7.18
C VAL A 66 -4.94 -23.85 7.03
N ASP A 67 -5.88 -24.56 6.43
CA ASP A 67 -5.93 -26.02 6.53
C ASP A 67 -5.93 -26.46 8.01
N THR A 68 -4.97 -27.28 8.40
CA THR A 68 -4.79 -27.74 9.78
C THR A 68 -3.68 -26.97 10.53
N GLN A 69 -3.19 -25.88 9.97
CA GLN A 69 -2.07 -25.10 10.50
C GLN A 69 -2.56 -23.90 11.32
N MET A 70 -2.23 -23.84 12.59
CA MET A 70 -2.50 -22.68 13.43
C MET A 70 -1.51 -21.57 13.09
N VAL A 71 -1.98 -20.54 12.40
CA VAL A 71 -1.14 -19.45 11.88
C VAL A 71 -1.19 -18.20 12.74
N ALA A 72 -2.29 -17.96 13.44
CA ALA A 72 -2.41 -16.77 14.29
C ALA A 72 -3.41 -16.96 15.42
N THR A 73 -3.35 -16.04 16.39
CA THR A 73 -4.37 -15.84 17.44
C THR A 73 -4.93 -14.44 17.38
N ILE A 74 -6.17 -14.25 17.80
CA ILE A 74 -6.82 -12.93 17.91
C ILE A 74 -7.39 -12.79 19.30
N GLU A 75 -7.07 -11.69 19.98
CA GLU A 75 -7.71 -11.25 21.21
C GLU A 75 -8.62 -10.06 20.92
N ALA A 76 -9.89 -10.17 21.28
CA ALA A 76 -10.90 -9.14 21.11
C ALA A 76 -11.15 -8.38 22.40
N LYS A 77 -11.33 -7.10 22.34
CA LYS A 77 -11.69 -6.22 23.46
C LYS A 77 -12.90 -5.36 23.11
N ALA A 78 -13.59 -4.93 24.14
CA ALA A 78 -14.68 -3.96 23.96
C ALA A 78 -14.21 -2.70 23.24
N ILE A 79 -15.07 -2.10 22.42
CA ILE A 79 -14.72 -1.00 21.50
C ILE A 79 -14.06 0.21 22.18
N HIS A 80 -14.29 0.43 23.47
CA HIS A 80 -13.71 1.54 24.23
C HIS A 80 -12.31 1.26 24.81
N LYS A 81 -11.82 0.01 24.74
CA LYS A 81 -10.51 -0.37 25.27
C LYS A 81 -9.38 -0.03 24.29
N ASP A 82 -8.24 0.36 24.82
CA ASP A 82 -7.03 0.57 24.04
C ASP A 82 -6.28 -0.77 23.84
N ILE A 83 -5.74 -0.98 22.66
CA ILE A 83 -5.25 -2.28 22.19
C ILE A 83 -3.72 -2.48 22.36
N PRO A 84 -2.84 -1.46 22.23
CA PRO A 84 -1.39 -1.70 22.21
C PRO A 84 -0.85 -2.50 23.40
N SER A 85 -1.35 -2.24 24.60
CA SER A 85 -0.96 -2.99 25.81
C SER A 85 -1.46 -4.45 25.80
N VAL A 86 -2.60 -4.71 25.15
CA VAL A 86 -3.18 -6.06 25.05
C VAL A 86 -2.30 -6.95 24.19
N ILE A 87 -1.81 -6.44 23.05
CA ILE A 87 -0.99 -7.24 22.14
C ILE A 87 0.38 -7.56 22.75
N ASP A 88 0.96 -6.65 23.50
CA ASP A 88 2.27 -6.83 24.12
C ASP A 88 2.26 -7.81 25.31
N TYR A 89 1.16 -7.88 26.03
CA TYR A 89 1.08 -8.69 27.24
C TYR A 89 0.22 -9.94 27.02
N GLN A 90 -1.07 -9.78 26.80
CA GLN A 90 -2.04 -10.87 26.79
C GLN A 90 -1.90 -11.77 25.56
N CYS A 91 -1.73 -11.17 24.37
CA CYS A 91 -1.57 -11.95 23.13
C CYS A 91 -0.26 -12.75 23.11
N LYS A 92 0.83 -12.16 23.63
CA LYS A 92 2.12 -12.87 23.77
C LYS A 92 2.00 -14.03 24.73
N ASP A 93 1.28 -13.88 25.83
CA ASP A 93 1.07 -14.94 26.81
C ASP A 93 0.28 -16.10 26.23
N TYR A 94 -0.83 -15.84 25.56
CA TYR A 94 -1.60 -16.90 24.87
C TYR A 94 -0.77 -17.63 23.82
N SER A 95 0.05 -16.93 23.07
CA SER A 95 0.90 -17.51 22.04
C SER A 95 2.01 -18.41 22.61
N ARG A 96 2.42 -18.22 23.85
CA ARG A 96 3.33 -19.13 24.58
C ARG A 96 2.59 -20.36 25.13
N ASN A 97 1.35 -20.19 25.51
CA ASN A 97 0.58 -21.17 26.30
C ASN A 97 -0.45 -21.92 25.45
N ILE A 98 -0.20 -22.12 24.16
CA ILE A 98 -1.00 -23.06 23.36
C ILE A 98 -0.86 -24.45 23.97
N CYS A 99 -2.00 -25.13 24.15
CA CYS A 99 -2.06 -26.45 24.82
C CYS A 99 -1.15 -27.47 24.12
N SER A 100 -0.52 -28.30 24.90
CA SER A 100 0.33 -29.39 24.37
C SER A 100 -0.44 -30.41 23.52
N ALA A 101 -1.73 -30.58 23.76
CA ALA A 101 -2.63 -31.40 22.95
C ALA A 101 -2.79 -30.87 21.50
N ASP A 102 -2.60 -29.57 21.31
CA ASP A 102 -2.75 -28.91 20.00
C ASP A 102 -1.45 -28.87 19.21
N LYS A 103 -0.41 -29.58 19.63
CA LYS A 103 0.89 -29.66 18.95
C LYS A 103 0.76 -30.07 17.48
N VAL A 104 -0.23 -30.87 17.14
CA VAL A 104 -0.52 -31.32 15.77
C VAL A 104 -0.84 -30.16 14.81
N TYR A 105 -1.34 -29.05 15.33
CA TYR A 105 -1.69 -27.86 14.55
C TYR A 105 -0.58 -26.81 14.51
N GLN A 106 0.48 -26.98 15.32
CA GLN A 106 1.58 -26.02 15.39
C GLN A 106 2.46 -26.12 14.13
N VAL A 107 2.81 -24.97 13.56
CA VAL A 107 3.64 -24.86 12.36
C VAL A 107 5.12 -24.61 12.66
N GLY A 108 5.45 -24.39 13.93
CA GLY A 108 6.82 -24.15 14.39
C GLY A 108 6.85 -23.57 15.80
N THR A 109 8.05 -23.20 16.22
CA THR A 109 8.30 -22.52 17.50
C THR A 109 9.31 -21.39 17.29
N TRP A 110 9.11 -20.27 17.96
CA TRP A 110 9.96 -19.09 17.90
C TRP A 110 10.27 -18.61 19.31
N GLY A 111 11.42 -19.05 19.85
CA GLY A 111 11.72 -18.90 21.27
C GLY A 111 10.67 -19.66 22.11
N SER A 112 9.92 -18.92 22.91
CA SER A 112 8.83 -19.48 23.74
C SER A 112 7.47 -19.49 23.03
N TYR A 113 7.34 -18.87 21.86
CA TYR A 113 6.08 -18.76 21.13
C TYR A 113 5.81 -20.00 20.27
N LYS A 114 4.56 -20.47 20.27
CA LYS A 114 4.08 -21.65 19.53
C LYS A 114 3.21 -21.29 18.33
N VAL A 115 2.95 -19.99 18.11
CA VAL A 115 2.19 -19.43 16.99
C VAL A 115 3.00 -18.30 16.36
N PRO A 116 3.11 -18.19 15.02
CA PRO A 116 3.95 -17.19 14.38
C PRO A 116 3.41 -15.77 14.48
N PHE A 117 2.08 -15.60 14.51
CA PHE A 117 1.43 -14.30 14.47
C PHE A 117 0.37 -14.14 15.55
N THR A 118 0.15 -12.90 15.96
CA THR A 118 -0.96 -12.57 16.86
C THR A 118 -1.57 -11.24 16.51
N PHE A 119 -2.87 -11.13 16.74
CA PHE A 119 -3.64 -9.91 16.55
C PHE A 119 -4.35 -9.53 17.85
N ALA A 120 -4.56 -8.23 18.04
CA ALA A 120 -5.48 -7.71 19.03
C ALA A 120 -6.42 -6.71 18.35
N THR A 121 -7.69 -6.73 18.73
CA THR A 121 -8.69 -5.87 18.11
C THR A 121 -9.79 -5.43 19.07
N ASN A 122 -10.38 -4.28 18.81
CA ASN A 122 -11.61 -3.82 19.43
C ASN A 122 -12.69 -3.45 18.40
N GLY A 123 -12.49 -3.85 17.14
CA GLY A 123 -13.43 -3.58 16.04
C GLY A 123 -13.46 -2.13 15.54
N ARG A 124 -12.66 -1.22 16.11
CA ARG A 124 -12.58 0.17 15.60
C ARG A 124 -11.93 0.22 14.21
N PRO A 125 -12.26 1.25 13.41
CA PRO A 125 -11.49 1.54 12.19
C PRO A 125 -10.07 2.03 12.52
N TYR A 126 -9.22 2.08 11.53
CA TYR A 126 -7.91 2.73 11.62
C TYR A 126 -8.09 4.24 11.81
N LEU A 127 -7.32 4.82 12.73
CA LEU A 127 -7.35 6.25 13.05
C LEU A 127 -6.01 6.88 12.66
N GLU A 128 -5.99 7.66 11.58
CA GLU A 128 -4.76 8.29 11.08
C GLU A 128 -4.10 9.24 12.06
N GLN A 129 -4.89 10.10 12.70
CA GLN A 129 -4.38 11.09 13.65
C GLN A 129 -3.95 10.46 14.98
N TYR A 130 -4.53 9.31 15.32
CA TYR A 130 -4.28 8.59 16.57
C TYR A 130 -4.14 7.10 16.29
N ASN A 131 -3.08 6.72 15.55
CA ASN A 131 -2.85 5.33 15.18
C ASN A 131 -2.79 4.39 16.38
N THR A 132 -2.35 4.87 17.55
CA THR A 132 -2.36 4.12 18.82
C THR A 132 -3.76 3.72 19.28
N LYS A 133 -4.82 4.37 18.78
CA LYS A 133 -6.23 4.04 19.05
C LYS A 133 -6.90 3.25 17.94
N SER A 134 -6.15 2.87 16.91
CA SER A 134 -6.65 2.02 15.81
C SER A 134 -7.07 0.65 16.31
N GLY A 135 -8.05 0.05 15.62
CA GLY A 135 -8.77 -1.09 16.15
C GLY A 135 -8.18 -2.45 15.82
N ILE A 136 -7.21 -2.55 14.89
CA ILE A 136 -6.56 -3.80 14.51
C ILE A 136 -5.06 -3.65 14.69
N TRP A 137 -4.48 -4.49 15.53
CA TRP A 137 -3.06 -4.54 15.79
C TRP A 137 -2.50 -5.92 15.47
N PHE A 138 -1.29 -5.95 14.93
CA PHE A 138 -0.60 -7.15 14.48
C PHE A 138 0.80 -7.20 15.05
N LEU A 139 1.25 -8.41 15.40
CA LEU A 139 2.60 -8.70 15.83
C LEU A 139 3.10 -10.01 15.20
N ASP A 140 4.23 -9.94 14.52
CA ASP A 140 4.98 -11.09 14.06
C ASP A 140 5.92 -11.57 15.18
N LEU A 141 5.61 -12.72 15.76
CA LEU A 141 6.34 -13.29 16.89
C LEU A 141 7.60 -14.07 16.48
N ARG A 142 7.87 -14.21 15.20
CA ARG A 142 9.00 -15.00 14.70
C ARG A 142 10.36 -14.37 14.97
N LYS A 143 10.39 -13.06 15.18
CA LYS A 143 11.61 -12.30 15.54
C LYS A 143 11.37 -11.51 16.82
N PRO A 144 12.30 -11.58 17.79
CA PRO A 144 12.12 -10.93 19.10
C PRO A 144 12.08 -9.39 19.00
N ASP A 145 12.71 -8.82 17.97
CA ASP A 145 12.80 -7.36 17.78
C ASP A 145 11.60 -6.75 17.03
N ASN A 146 10.65 -7.57 16.60
CA ASN A 146 9.45 -7.06 15.96
C ASN A 146 8.56 -6.31 16.96
N ALA A 147 8.13 -5.11 16.55
CA ALA A 147 7.19 -4.31 17.32
C ALA A 147 5.76 -4.49 16.80
N PRO A 148 4.76 -4.40 17.69
CA PRO A 148 3.36 -4.34 17.26
C PRO A 148 3.10 -3.17 16.34
N LYS A 149 2.26 -3.38 15.31
CA LYS A 149 1.85 -2.33 14.37
C LYS A 149 0.34 -2.33 14.17
N ALA A 150 -0.22 -1.15 13.99
CA ALA A 150 -1.62 -1.00 13.61
C ALA A 150 -1.79 -1.29 12.12
N LEU A 151 -2.86 -2.02 11.78
CA LEU A 151 -3.25 -2.29 10.40
C LEU A 151 -4.53 -1.55 10.04
N ARG A 152 -4.70 -1.23 8.77
CA ARG A 152 -5.91 -0.59 8.23
C ARG A 152 -7.05 -1.58 7.99
N GLY A 153 -6.76 -2.87 8.01
CA GLY A 153 -7.71 -3.96 7.83
C GLY A 153 -7.08 -5.32 8.19
N TRP A 154 -7.81 -6.39 7.90
CA TRP A 154 -7.36 -7.75 8.18
C TRP A 154 -6.52 -8.30 7.03
N MET A 155 -5.61 -9.21 7.38
CA MET A 155 -4.89 -10.04 6.40
C MET A 155 -5.79 -11.19 5.95
N SER A 156 -5.74 -11.52 4.65
CA SER A 156 -6.38 -12.71 4.12
C SER A 156 -5.63 -14.00 4.53
N PRO A 157 -6.27 -15.17 4.46
CA PRO A 157 -5.59 -16.44 4.67
C PRO A 157 -4.36 -16.62 3.78
N GLU A 158 -4.47 -16.27 2.51
CA GLU A 158 -3.39 -16.33 1.53
C GLU A 158 -2.26 -15.37 1.89
N GLY A 159 -2.60 -14.14 2.24
CA GLY A 159 -1.61 -13.12 2.61
C GLY A 159 -0.82 -13.50 3.87
N ILE A 160 -1.48 -14.11 4.86
CA ILE A 160 -0.78 -14.55 6.08
C ILE A 160 0.13 -15.75 5.81
N MET A 161 -0.26 -16.65 4.90
CA MET A 161 0.59 -17.77 4.48
C MET A 161 1.76 -17.33 3.63
N GLU A 162 1.58 -16.37 2.75
CA GLU A 162 2.69 -15.75 2.00
C GLU A 162 3.70 -15.08 2.95
N LEU A 163 3.20 -14.33 3.95
CA LEU A 163 4.06 -13.75 4.97
C LEU A 163 4.79 -14.83 5.78
N PHE A 164 4.11 -15.91 6.13
CA PHE A 164 4.70 -17.03 6.87
C PHE A 164 5.81 -17.72 6.08
N GLY A 165 5.59 -18.01 4.80
CA GLY A 165 6.55 -18.69 3.93
C GLY A 165 7.72 -17.81 3.46
N LYS A 166 7.69 -16.49 3.73
CA LYS A 166 8.65 -15.55 3.19
C LYS A 166 9.89 -15.40 4.09
N ASP A 167 11.04 -15.88 3.60
CA ASP A 167 12.35 -15.56 4.17
C ASP A 167 12.88 -14.26 3.54
N ILE A 168 12.58 -13.12 4.19
CA ILE A 168 13.01 -11.80 3.71
C ILE A 168 14.52 -11.68 3.62
N SER A 169 15.27 -12.29 4.55
CA SER A 169 16.73 -12.22 4.56
C SER A 169 17.34 -12.93 3.37
N ALA A 170 16.88 -14.16 3.08
CA ALA A 170 17.32 -14.91 1.89
C ALA A 170 16.90 -14.21 0.59
N ARG A 171 15.71 -13.60 0.53
CA ARG A 171 15.25 -12.86 -0.65
C ARG A 171 16.02 -11.54 -0.85
N ASN A 172 16.36 -10.84 0.22
CA ASN A 172 17.24 -9.67 0.15
C ASN A 172 18.64 -10.04 -0.36
N GLN A 173 19.17 -11.18 0.08
CA GLN A 173 20.45 -11.68 -0.39
C GLN A 173 20.39 -12.01 -1.90
N SER A 174 19.37 -12.76 -2.34
CA SER A 174 19.14 -13.06 -3.76
C SER A 174 19.03 -11.79 -4.62
N LEU A 175 18.34 -10.76 -4.11
CA LEU A 175 18.21 -9.47 -4.79
C LEU A 175 19.56 -8.76 -4.91
N HIS A 176 20.36 -8.80 -3.85
CA HIS A 176 21.69 -8.18 -3.82
C HIS A 176 22.67 -8.85 -4.79
N GLU A 177 22.61 -10.18 -4.91
CA GLU A 177 23.51 -10.98 -5.74
C GLU A 177 23.12 -11.00 -7.22
N MET A 178 21.86 -10.71 -7.55
CA MET A 178 21.37 -10.75 -8.93
C MET A 178 22.09 -9.72 -9.80
N SER A 179 22.67 -10.18 -10.95
CA SER A 179 23.32 -9.29 -11.92
C SER A 179 22.35 -8.27 -12.52
N TYR A 180 22.88 -7.11 -12.91
CA TYR A 180 22.16 -6.06 -13.66
C TYR A 180 22.36 -6.16 -15.18
N ASP A 181 23.11 -7.15 -15.67
CA ASP A 181 23.50 -7.23 -17.09
C ASP A 181 22.30 -7.36 -18.02
N LEU A 182 21.31 -8.15 -17.63
CA LEU A 182 20.07 -8.29 -18.38
C LEU A 182 19.33 -6.97 -18.59
N LEU A 183 19.39 -6.05 -17.61
CA LEU A 183 18.77 -4.73 -17.72
C LEU A 183 19.49 -3.84 -18.74
N ARG A 184 20.77 -4.10 -19.03
CA ARG A 184 21.58 -3.36 -20.01
C ARG A 184 21.48 -3.94 -21.42
N ASP A 185 20.91 -5.13 -21.55
CA ASP A 185 20.80 -5.81 -22.83
C ASP A 185 20.05 -4.92 -23.83
N LYS A 186 20.67 -4.75 -25.02
CA LYS A 186 20.14 -3.90 -26.10
C LYS A 186 18.86 -4.47 -26.71
N ASP A 187 18.72 -5.78 -26.71
CA ASP A 187 17.55 -6.48 -27.22
C ASP A 187 16.45 -6.61 -26.16
N GLY A 188 16.75 -6.23 -24.91
CA GLY A 188 15.85 -6.23 -23.76
C GLY A 188 15.41 -4.84 -23.31
N LEU A 189 15.55 -4.56 -22.02
CA LEU A 189 15.18 -3.28 -21.44
C LEU A 189 16.06 -2.12 -21.87
N ASN A 190 17.31 -2.40 -22.20
CA ASN A 190 18.31 -1.40 -22.62
C ASN A 190 18.33 -0.18 -21.68
N LEU A 191 18.41 -0.45 -20.36
CA LEU A 191 18.39 0.61 -19.35
C LEU A 191 19.72 1.38 -19.36
N ARG A 192 19.60 2.67 -19.24
CA ARG A 192 20.72 3.60 -19.10
C ARG A 192 21.30 3.52 -17.70
N GLU A 193 22.55 3.90 -17.52
CA GLU A 193 23.26 3.74 -16.24
C GLU A 193 22.58 4.50 -15.09
N TYR A 194 22.00 5.68 -15.34
CA TYR A 194 21.27 6.39 -14.29
C TYR A 194 19.99 5.67 -13.85
N GLN A 195 19.31 4.93 -14.76
CA GLN A 195 18.15 4.11 -14.40
C GLN A 195 18.57 2.92 -13.52
N ILE A 196 19.71 2.30 -13.84
CA ILE A 196 20.30 1.24 -13.02
C ILE A 196 20.72 1.78 -11.65
N ARG A 197 21.30 2.98 -11.58
CA ARG A 197 21.60 3.65 -10.31
C ARG A 197 20.34 3.89 -9.48
N ALA A 198 19.23 4.28 -10.10
CA ALA A 198 17.95 4.43 -9.41
C ALA A 198 17.43 3.11 -8.83
N ILE A 199 17.50 2.02 -9.61
CA ILE A 199 17.13 0.68 -9.16
C ILE A 199 17.99 0.24 -7.98
N LYS A 200 19.31 0.38 -8.07
CA LYS A 200 20.25 0.07 -6.98
C LYS A 200 19.95 0.85 -5.70
N ALA A 201 19.60 2.12 -5.83
CA ALA A 201 19.25 2.95 -4.68
C ALA A 201 17.96 2.47 -4.00
N ALA A 202 16.93 2.13 -4.78
CA ALA A 202 15.69 1.56 -4.26
C ALA A 202 15.92 0.20 -3.58
N GLU A 203 16.67 -0.70 -4.20
CA GLU A 203 16.99 -2.02 -3.64
C GLU A 203 17.79 -1.90 -2.34
N LYS A 204 18.77 -1.01 -2.28
CA LYS A 204 19.53 -0.72 -1.06
C LYS A 204 18.63 -0.23 0.06
N ALA A 205 17.68 0.67 -0.24
CA ALA A 205 16.73 1.17 0.74
C ALA A 205 15.83 0.03 1.28
N ILE A 206 15.34 -0.85 0.40
CA ILE A 206 14.54 -2.03 0.76
C ILE A 206 15.32 -3.00 1.66
N ILE A 207 16.57 -3.31 1.29
CA ILE A 207 17.44 -4.21 2.06
C ILE A 207 17.72 -3.63 3.46
N ASN A 208 17.85 -2.32 3.56
CA ASN A 208 18.01 -1.60 4.83
C ASN A 208 16.71 -1.46 5.65
N GLY A 209 15.60 -2.04 5.19
CA GLY A 209 14.33 -2.06 5.92
C GLY A 209 13.46 -0.81 5.74
N GLN A 210 13.77 0.07 4.77
CA GLN A 210 12.89 1.18 4.45
C GLN A 210 11.60 0.66 3.78
N ILE A 211 10.47 1.16 4.23
CA ILE A 211 9.14 0.78 3.72
C ILE A 211 8.54 1.84 2.79
N ASN A 212 8.97 3.09 2.90
CA ASN A 212 8.56 4.19 2.03
C ASN A 212 9.79 4.72 1.30
N ILE A 213 9.77 4.70 -0.02
CA ILE A 213 10.93 5.00 -0.87
C ILE A 213 10.50 5.99 -1.93
N LEU A 214 11.29 7.05 -2.13
CA LEU A 214 11.05 8.07 -3.15
C LEU A 214 12.21 8.12 -4.13
N LEU A 215 11.88 8.04 -5.43
CA LEU A 215 12.80 8.26 -6.54
C LEU A 215 12.40 9.53 -7.29
N ALA A 216 13.29 10.51 -7.30
CA ALA A 216 13.09 11.77 -8.05
C ALA A 216 13.82 11.67 -9.39
N MET A 217 13.06 11.49 -10.48
CA MET A 217 13.60 11.37 -11.83
C MET A 217 12.85 12.34 -12.77
N ALA A 218 13.58 13.14 -13.49
CA ALA A 218 13.01 14.14 -14.42
C ALA A 218 12.08 13.50 -15.46
N THR A 219 11.13 14.28 -15.96
CA THR A 219 10.26 13.87 -17.08
C THR A 219 11.12 13.52 -18.30
N GLY A 220 10.74 12.49 -19.05
CA GLY A 220 11.49 12.04 -20.24
C GLY A 220 12.70 11.14 -19.95
N THR A 221 13.01 10.85 -18.68
CA THR A 221 14.13 9.97 -18.29
C THR A 221 13.77 8.47 -18.25
N GLY A 222 12.58 8.10 -18.71
CA GLY A 222 12.17 6.71 -18.82
C GLY A 222 11.81 6.05 -17.48
N LYS A 223 11.06 6.74 -16.61
CA LYS A 223 10.58 6.24 -15.32
C LYS A 223 9.89 4.88 -15.46
N THR A 224 8.97 4.73 -16.41
CA THR A 224 8.22 3.49 -16.63
C THR A 224 9.15 2.30 -16.93
N ARG A 225 10.17 2.48 -17.76
CA ARG A 225 11.18 1.43 -18.03
C ARG A 225 12.00 1.10 -16.79
N THR A 226 12.33 2.10 -15.98
CA THR A 226 13.01 1.89 -14.68
C THR A 226 12.15 1.04 -13.74
N VAL A 227 10.84 1.33 -13.65
CA VAL A 227 9.87 0.54 -12.89
C VAL A 227 9.82 -0.90 -13.39
N LEU A 228 9.76 -1.09 -14.70
CA LEU A 228 9.74 -2.42 -15.31
C LEU A 228 10.98 -3.25 -14.91
N GLY A 229 12.15 -2.64 -14.94
CA GLY A 229 13.40 -3.28 -14.49
C GLY A 229 13.38 -3.66 -13.01
N MET A 230 12.83 -2.79 -12.14
CA MET A 230 12.64 -3.09 -10.72
C MET A 230 11.67 -4.25 -10.51
N ILE A 231 10.50 -4.20 -11.12
CA ILE A 231 9.46 -5.23 -11.02
C ILE A 231 10.03 -6.59 -11.44
N TYR A 232 10.71 -6.65 -12.58
CA TYR A 232 11.31 -7.88 -13.05
C TYR A 232 12.27 -8.49 -12.02
N ARG A 233 13.19 -7.70 -11.48
CA ARG A 233 14.15 -8.16 -10.47
C ARG A 233 13.47 -8.61 -9.19
N PHE A 234 12.46 -7.87 -8.74
CA PHE A 234 11.71 -8.19 -7.52
C PHE A 234 10.94 -9.50 -7.63
N LEU A 235 10.28 -9.73 -8.75
CA LEU A 235 9.56 -10.98 -9.00
C LEU A 235 10.52 -12.16 -9.21
N LYS A 236 11.59 -11.96 -9.96
CA LYS A 236 12.57 -13.00 -10.25
C LYS A 236 13.27 -13.52 -8.99
N THR A 237 13.62 -12.64 -8.07
CA THR A 237 14.24 -13.00 -6.80
C THR A 237 13.22 -13.45 -5.73
N GLY A 238 11.93 -13.30 -6.03
CA GLY A 238 10.84 -13.56 -5.07
C GLY A 238 10.87 -12.60 -3.88
N ARG A 239 11.50 -11.42 -4.02
CA ARG A 239 11.47 -10.41 -2.94
C ARG A 239 10.08 -9.89 -2.71
N PHE A 240 9.32 -9.71 -3.78
CA PHE A 240 7.90 -9.39 -3.77
C PHE A 240 7.14 -10.40 -4.64
N HIS A 241 5.88 -10.66 -4.25
CA HIS A 241 5.04 -11.65 -4.92
C HIS A 241 3.85 -11.04 -5.63
N ARG A 242 3.26 -9.99 -5.06
CA ARG A 242 2.11 -9.30 -5.63
C ARG A 242 2.30 -7.80 -5.58
N ILE A 243 2.34 -7.20 -6.76
CA ILE A 243 2.68 -5.80 -6.97
C ILE A 243 1.45 -5.04 -7.44
N LEU A 244 1.13 -3.95 -6.77
CA LEU A 244 0.17 -2.95 -7.22
C LEU A 244 0.93 -1.78 -7.86
N PHE A 245 0.67 -1.53 -9.14
CA PHE A 245 1.19 -0.38 -9.85
C PHE A 245 0.08 0.67 -9.99
N LEU A 246 0.19 1.74 -9.21
CA LEU A 246 -0.76 2.85 -9.21
C LEU A 246 -0.34 3.92 -10.19
N VAL A 247 -1.26 4.28 -11.07
CA VAL A 247 -1.13 5.36 -12.05
C VAL A 247 -2.18 6.43 -11.79
N ASP A 248 -1.88 7.67 -12.18
CA ASP A 248 -2.79 8.79 -12.00
C ASP A 248 -3.98 8.71 -12.99
N ARG A 249 -3.70 8.41 -14.26
CA ARG A 249 -4.69 8.41 -15.34
C ARG A 249 -4.74 7.08 -16.09
N THR A 250 -5.89 6.77 -16.65
CA THR A 250 -6.11 5.58 -17.48
C THR A 250 -5.10 5.50 -18.63
N SER A 251 -4.84 6.60 -19.33
CA SER A 251 -3.88 6.67 -20.44
C SER A 251 -2.46 6.31 -20.02
N LEU A 252 -2.02 6.68 -18.81
CA LEU A 252 -0.71 6.28 -18.26
C LEU A 252 -0.67 4.80 -17.92
N GLY A 253 -1.77 4.25 -17.44
CA GLY A 253 -1.90 2.82 -17.17
C GLY A 253 -1.87 1.98 -18.44
N GLU A 254 -2.52 2.44 -19.51
CA GLU A 254 -2.45 1.81 -20.83
C GLU A 254 -1.02 1.81 -21.38
N GLN A 255 -0.34 2.95 -21.35
CA GLN A 255 1.07 3.07 -21.75
C GLN A 255 2.00 2.15 -20.94
N ALA A 256 1.78 2.05 -19.63
CA ALA A 256 2.55 1.12 -18.79
C ALA A 256 2.25 -0.34 -19.17
N SER A 257 0.99 -0.68 -19.39
CA SER A 257 0.58 -2.02 -19.84
C SER A 257 1.22 -2.37 -21.18
N ASP A 258 1.26 -1.43 -22.12
CA ASP A 258 1.88 -1.64 -23.43
C ASP A 258 3.38 -1.90 -23.29
N VAL A 259 4.09 -1.11 -22.47
CA VAL A 259 5.52 -1.33 -22.20
C VAL A 259 5.76 -2.73 -21.58
N PHE A 260 4.89 -3.19 -20.69
CA PHE A 260 5.00 -4.53 -20.11
C PHE A 260 4.79 -5.67 -21.12
N LYS A 261 4.01 -5.43 -22.18
CA LYS A 261 3.74 -6.37 -23.25
C LYS A 261 4.76 -6.33 -24.41
N GLU A 262 5.42 -5.19 -24.60
CA GLU A 262 6.33 -4.99 -25.74
C GLU A 262 7.77 -5.26 -25.41
N VAL A 263 8.22 -4.95 -24.19
CA VAL A 263 9.63 -5.06 -23.82
C VAL A 263 9.97 -6.50 -23.50
N LYS A 264 10.85 -7.08 -24.32
CA LYS A 264 11.37 -8.44 -24.14
C LYS A 264 12.42 -8.48 -23.02
N LEU A 265 12.34 -9.52 -22.23
CA LEU A 265 13.24 -9.78 -21.10
C LEU A 265 14.00 -11.10 -21.32
N GLU A 266 13.70 -12.14 -20.54
CA GLU A 266 14.34 -13.43 -20.64
C GLU A 266 13.84 -14.21 -21.86
N ASP A 267 14.73 -14.89 -22.57
CA ASP A 267 14.41 -15.75 -23.71
C ASP A 267 13.49 -15.09 -24.75
N LEU A 268 13.62 -13.76 -24.90
CA LEU A 268 12.78 -12.92 -25.78
C LEU A 268 11.28 -12.86 -25.35
N MET A 269 10.96 -13.26 -24.13
CA MET A 269 9.61 -13.15 -23.58
C MET A 269 9.40 -11.80 -22.90
N THR A 270 8.19 -11.27 -23.01
CA THR A 270 7.77 -10.05 -22.30
C THR A 270 7.41 -10.35 -20.84
N LEU A 271 7.29 -9.31 -20.02
CA LEU A 271 6.90 -9.48 -18.61
C LEU A 271 5.50 -10.09 -18.49
N ASP A 272 4.59 -9.75 -19.41
CA ASP A 272 3.22 -10.28 -19.45
C ASP A 272 3.17 -11.77 -19.80
N GLU A 273 4.12 -12.25 -20.62
CA GLU A 273 4.26 -13.67 -20.94
C GLU A 273 4.88 -14.49 -19.80
N ILE A 274 5.76 -13.87 -19.00
CA ILE A 274 6.43 -14.55 -17.87
C ILE A 274 5.54 -14.56 -16.63
N TYR A 275 4.81 -13.49 -16.37
CA TYR A 275 3.99 -13.30 -15.16
C TYR A 275 2.56 -12.91 -15.50
N ASN A 276 1.61 -13.31 -14.64
CA ASN A 276 0.22 -12.92 -14.79
C ASN A 276 0.05 -11.44 -14.41
N ILE A 277 -0.27 -10.61 -15.42
CA ILE A 277 -0.51 -9.17 -15.29
C ILE A 277 -1.98 -8.87 -15.56
N LYS A 278 -2.62 -8.10 -14.67
CA LYS A 278 -3.98 -7.60 -14.86
C LYS A 278 -3.95 -6.08 -15.00
N GLY A 279 -4.50 -5.62 -16.12
CA GLY A 279 -4.62 -4.21 -16.44
C GLY A 279 -5.81 -3.53 -15.77
N LEU A 280 -6.06 -2.28 -16.19
CA LEU A 280 -7.06 -1.38 -15.61
C LEU A 280 -8.48 -1.91 -15.69
N GLU A 281 -8.84 -2.66 -16.75
CA GLU A 281 -10.21 -3.13 -17.03
C GLU A 281 -10.62 -4.34 -16.20
N THR A 282 -9.67 -5.04 -15.59
CA THR A 282 -9.96 -6.30 -14.88
C THR A 282 -10.49 -6.01 -13.48
N LYS A 283 -11.74 -6.40 -13.21
CA LYS A 283 -12.35 -6.26 -11.89
C LYS A 283 -11.93 -7.38 -10.93
N ASP A 284 -11.85 -8.61 -11.41
CA ASP A 284 -11.51 -9.77 -10.60
C ASP A 284 -10.00 -9.98 -10.54
N ILE A 285 -9.48 -10.16 -9.32
CA ILE A 285 -8.10 -10.49 -9.05
C ILE A 285 -8.05 -11.96 -8.66
N ASP A 286 -7.46 -12.79 -9.53
CA ASP A 286 -7.18 -14.16 -9.19
C ASP A 286 -5.88 -14.25 -8.32
N ARG A 287 -5.71 -15.42 -7.69
CA ARG A 287 -4.55 -15.69 -6.80
C ARG A 287 -3.21 -15.72 -7.54
N GLU A 288 -3.24 -15.90 -8.85
CA GLU A 288 -2.06 -16.01 -9.69
C GLU A 288 -1.59 -14.65 -10.21
N THR A 289 -2.39 -13.60 -10.04
CA THR A 289 -2.03 -12.24 -10.48
C THR A 289 -0.80 -11.75 -9.71
N ARG A 290 0.27 -11.49 -10.44
CA ARG A 290 1.54 -10.98 -9.88
C ARG A 290 1.63 -9.47 -9.92
N ILE A 291 1.08 -8.85 -10.94
CA ILE A 291 1.08 -7.40 -11.12
C ILE A 291 -0.34 -6.94 -11.45
N ARG A 292 -0.80 -5.95 -10.72
CA ARG A 292 -2.03 -5.22 -11.02
C ARG A 292 -1.72 -3.78 -11.34
N ILE A 293 -2.21 -3.30 -12.47
CA ILE A 293 -2.21 -1.89 -12.82
C ILE A 293 -3.57 -1.31 -12.47
N ALA A 294 -3.61 -0.24 -11.71
CA ALA A 294 -4.84 0.40 -11.27
C ALA A 294 -4.69 1.92 -11.18
N THR A 295 -5.78 2.65 -11.37
CA THR A 295 -5.80 4.07 -11.04
C THR A 295 -6.08 4.26 -9.55
N VAL A 296 -5.64 5.39 -9.01
CA VAL A 296 -5.94 5.75 -7.61
C VAL A 296 -7.46 5.79 -7.39
N GLN A 297 -8.22 6.37 -8.34
CA GLN A 297 -9.67 6.48 -8.26
C GLN A 297 -10.36 5.11 -8.17
N SER A 298 -9.89 4.13 -8.96
CA SER A 298 -10.46 2.77 -8.90
C SER A 298 -10.21 2.12 -7.55
N MET A 299 -9.04 2.37 -6.95
CA MET A 299 -8.70 1.86 -5.62
C MET A 299 -9.45 2.58 -4.50
N VAL A 300 -9.69 3.90 -4.63
CA VAL A 300 -10.56 4.64 -3.70
C VAL A 300 -11.96 4.02 -3.68
N LYS A 301 -12.54 3.73 -4.85
CA LYS A 301 -13.85 3.06 -4.95
C LYS A 301 -13.84 1.72 -4.23
N ARG A 302 -12.81 0.90 -4.45
CA ARG A 302 -12.73 -0.43 -3.83
C ARG A 302 -12.52 -0.42 -2.33
N ILE A 303 -11.70 0.49 -1.82
CA ILE A 303 -11.31 0.53 -0.41
C ILE A 303 -12.34 1.28 0.44
N LEU A 304 -12.84 2.43 -0.06
CA LEU A 304 -13.66 3.34 0.75
C LEU A 304 -15.16 3.23 0.44
N TYR A 305 -15.55 2.86 -0.78
CA TYR A 305 -16.93 2.86 -1.25
C TYR A 305 -17.39 1.50 -1.78
N ASN A 306 -16.72 0.43 -1.34
CA ASN A 306 -17.06 -0.92 -1.77
C ASN A 306 -18.35 -1.39 -1.09
N ASP A 307 -19.42 -1.54 -1.87
CA ASP A 307 -20.69 -2.12 -1.44
C ASP A 307 -20.73 -3.66 -1.62
N GLU A 308 -19.64 -4.26 -2.13
CA GLU A 308 -19.53 -5.70 -2.35
C GLU A 308 -19.21 -6.43 -1.03
N ASP A 309 -19.56 -7.72 -0.97
CA ASP A 309 -19.28 -8.58 0.19
C ASP A 309 -17.79 -8.84 0.42
N THR A 310 -16.95 -8.57 -0.60
CA THR A 310 -15.51 -8.73 -0.53
C THR A 310 -14.80 -7.39 -0.47
N MET A 311 -13.91 -7.24 0.48
CA MET A 311 -13.07 -6.06 0.66
C MET A 311 -11.60 -6.43 0.38
N PRO A 312 -10.80 -5.55 -0.27
CA PRO A 312 -9.37 -5.82 -0.41
C PRO A 312 -8.74 -6.03 0.96
N ALA A 313 -7.97 -7.12 1.12
CA ALA A 313 -7.20 -7.34 2.33
C ALA A 313 -5.93 -6.46 2.33
N VAL A 314 -5.48 -6.02 3.50
CA VAL A 314 -4.23 -5.24 3.60
C VAL A 314 -3.01 -6.01 3.12
N SER A 315 -3.10 -7.34 3.05
CA SER A 315 -2.07 -8.26 2.57
C SER A 315 -2.17 -8.62 1.09
N ASP A 316 -3.09 -8.01 0.32
CA ASP A 316 -3.27 -8.35 -1.10
C ASP A 316 -2.07 -7.98 -1.96
N TYR A 317 -1.31 -6.98 -1.54
CA TYR A 317 -0.08 -6.57 -2.21
C TYR A 317 1.04 -6.40 -1.19
N ASP A 318 2.23 -6.83 -1.53
CA ASP A 318 3.44 -6.67 -0.72
C ASP A 318 4.38 -5.56 -1.24
N LEU A 319 4.07 -5.04 -2.43
CA LEU A 319 4.71 -3.85 -3.01
C LEU A 319 3.66 -2.97 -3.70
N VAL A 320 3.69 -1.68 -3.42
CA VAL A 320 2.92 -0.66 -4.13
C VAL A 320 3.89 0.29 -4.81
N ILE A 321 3.80 0.40 -6.13
CA ILE A 321 4.58 1.37 -6.92
C ILE A 321 3.64 2.46 -7.40
N ILE A 322 4.02 3.72 -7.22
CA ILE A 322 3.21 4.88 -7.55
C ILE A 322 3.97 5.72 -8.57
N ASP A 323 3.46 5.81 -9.78
CA ASP A 323 4.00 6.71 -10.81
C ASP A 323 3.38 8.09 -10.69
N GLU A 324 4.18 9.12 -11.02
CA GLU A 324 3.80 10.54 -10.95
C GLU A 324 3.19 10.93 -9.58
N ALA A 325 3.81 10.46 -8.50
CA ALA A 325 3.30 10.60 -7.13
C ALA A 325 2.94 12.05 -6.72
N HIS A 326 3.53 13.07 -7.36
CA HIS A 326 3.19 14.48 -7.11
C HIS A 326 1.78 14.85 -7.57
N ARG A 327 1.21 14.14 -8.55
CA ARG A 327 -0.14 14.41 -9.08
C ARG A 327 -1.24 13.93 -8.12
N GLY A 328 -0.95 12.98 -7.26
CA GLY A 328 -1.88 12.51 -6.23
C GLY A 328 -2.33 13.58 -5.24
N TYR A 329 -1.72 14.77 -5.28
CA TYR A 329 -2.08 15.91 -4.42
C TYR A 329 -2.78 17.04 -5.18
N ILE A 330 -2.98 16.92 -6.48
CA ILE A 330 -3.59 17.93 -7.33
C ILE A 330 -4.88 17.38 -7.89
N LEU A 331 -6.01 17.95 -7.45
CA LEU A 331 -7.31 17.67 -8.04
C LEU A 331 -7.33 18.26 -9.45
N ASP A 332 -7.33 17.37 -10.46
CA ASP A 332 -7.37 17.82 -11.85
C ASP A 332 -8.80 18.23 -12.23
N LYS A 333 -8.97 19.46 -12.68
CA LYS A 333 -10.27 20.01 -13.10
C LYS A 333 -10.81 19.38 -14.39
N GLU A 334 -9.99 18.58 -15.08
CA GLU A 334 -10.38 17.83 -16.29
C GLU A 334 -11.04 16.48 -16.00
N MET A 335 -11.28 16.13 -14.73
CA MET A 335 -12.07 14.95 -14.37
C MET A 335 -13.50 15.13 -14.87
N GLY A 336 -13.97 14.20 -15.71
CA GLY A 336 -15.30 14.26 -16.31
C GLY A 336 -16.44 14.31 -15.30
N GLU A 337 -17.59 14.84 -15.68
CA GLU A 337 -18.78 15.09 -14.84
C GLU A 337 -19.32 13.85 -14.08
N GLY A 338 -18.84 12.65 -14.37
CA GLY A 338 -19.20 11.41 -13.66
C GLY A 338 -18.36 11.07 -12.42
N GLU A 339 -17.31 11.84 -12.10
CA GLU A 339 -16.34 11.50 -11.07
C GLU A 339 -16.36 12.44 -9.85
N VAL A 340 -17.52 12.86 -9.40
CA VAL A 340 -17.66 13.65 -8.15
C VAL A 340 -17.46 12.73 -6.93
N LEU A 341 -16.29 12.07 -6.85
CA LEU A 341 -15.85 11.32 -5.66
C LEU A 341 -15.18 12.21 -4.61
N TYR A 342 -14.88 13.45 -4.95
CA TYR A 342 -14.09 14.35 -4.13
C TYR A 342 -14.81 15.68 -3.92
N ARG A 343 -14.89 16.11 -2.68
CA ARG A 343 -15.52 17.40 -2.31
C ARG A 343 -14.62 18.58 -2.67
N ASP A 344 -13.33 18.42 -2.40
CA ASP A 344 -12.30 19.44 -2.62
C ASP A 344 -10.89 18.81 -2.68
N GLN A 345 -9.87 19.64 -2.83
CA GLN A 345 -8.48 19.23 -2.87
C GLN A 345 -8.00 18.47 -1.61
N ILE A 346 -8.49 18.87 -0.43
CA ILE A 346 -8.11 18.25 0.86
C ILE A 346 -8.71 16.85 0.96
N ASP A 347 -9.96 16.68 0.54
CA ASP A 347 -10.63 15.39 0.51
C ASP A 347 -9.95 14.43 -0.47
N TYR A 348 -9.53 14.93 -1.65
CA TYR A 348 -8.75 14.16 -2.61
C TYR A 348 -7.40 13.70 -2.03
N GLN A 349 -6.64 14.58 -1.41
CA GLN A 349 -5.37 14.26 -0.77
C GLN A 349 -5.53 13.20 0.33
N SER A 350 -6.56 13.36 1.16
CA SER A 350 -6.86 12.41 2.23
C SER A 350 -7.18 11.00 1.68
N LYS A 351 -8.00 10.92 0.63
CA LYS A 351 -8.35 9.65 -0.01
C LYS A 351 -7.17 9.01 -0.73
N TYR A 352 -6.35 9.81 -1.41
CA TYR A 352 -5.11 9.35 -2.03
C TYR A 352 -4.17 8.72 -0.99
N ARG A 353 -3.93 9.44 0.10
CA ARG A 353 -3.10 8.95 1.19
C ARG A 353 -3.65 7.65 1.79
N CYS A 354 -4.97 7.57 1.98
CA CYS A 354 -5.62 6.37 2.47
C CYS A 354 -5.34 5.16 1.57
N VAL A 355 -5.43 5.30 0.24
CA VAL A 355 -5.13 4.23 -0.72
C VAL A 355 -3.66 3.82 -0.65
N VAL A 356 -2.74 4.79 -0.68
CA VAL A 356 -1.29 4.54 -0.65
C VAL A 356 -0.88 3.80 0.61
N GLU A 357 -1.44 4.17 1.75
CA GLU A 357 -1.09 3.61 3.05
C GLU A 357 -1.95 2.38 3.46
N TYR A 358 -2.97 2.03 2.66
CA TYR A 358 -3.90 0.95 3.01
C TYR A 358 -3.21 -0.40 3.15
N PHE A 359 -2.38 -0.77 2.18
CA PHE A 359 -1.72 -2.07 2.15
C PHE A 359 -0.51 -2.11 3.08
N ASP A 360 -0.34 -3.25 3.76
CA ASP A 360 0.86 -3.56 4.55
C ASP A 360 2.00 -3.98 3.60
N ALA A 361 2.52 -3.01 2.87
CA ALA A 361 3.43 -3.19 1.74
C ALA A 361 4.58 -2.19 1.79
N VAL A 362 5.68 -2.53 1.13
CA VAL A 362 6.70 -1.55 0.75
C VAL A 362 6.12 -0.64 -0.33
N LYS A 363 6.45 0.64 -0.30
CA LYS A 363 5.95 1.66 -1.23
C LYS A 363 7.11 2.34 -1.92
N ILE A 364 7.08 2.36 -3.24
CA ILE A 364 8.05 3.07 -4.08
C ILE A 364 7.30 4.11 -4.89
N ALA A 365 7.59 5.37 -4.65
CA ALA A 365 7.04 6.49 -5.39
C ALA A 365 8.06 7.05 -6.38
N LEU A 366 7.61 7.31 -7.61
CA LEU A 366 8.38 8.00 -8.63
C LEU A 366 7.75 9.36 -8.92
N THR A 367 8.58 10.37 -9.04
CA THR A 367 8.12 11.72 -9.40
C THR A 367 9.22 12.50 -10.11
N ALA A 368 8.82 13.38 -11.02
CA ALA A 368 9.77 14.34 -11.60
C ALA A 368 10.08 15.50 -10.64
N THR A 369 9.09 15.89 -9.85
CA THR A 369 9.15 17.07 -8.95
C THR A 369 8.62 16.66 -7.57
N PRO A 370 9.50 16.30 -6.62
CA PRO A 370 9.06 15.98 -5.28
C PRO A 370 8.46 17.24 -4.61
N ALA A 371 7.15 17.22 -4.42
CA ALA A 371 6.44 18.24 -3.65
C ALA A 371 6.60 17.97 -2.14
N LEU A 372 6.29 18.99 -1.32
CA LEU A 372 6.37 18.86 0.13
C LEU A 372 5.53 17.66 0.63
N GLN A 373 4.30 17.54 0.15
CA GLN A 373 3.38 16.46 0.51
C GLN A 373 3.92 15.07 0.13
N THR A 374 4.63 14.96 -1.01
CA THR A 374 5.27 13.70 -1.42
C THR A 374 6.35 13.30 -0.43
N THR A 375 7.15 14.27 0.02
CA THR A 375 8.21 14.01 1.01
C THR A 375 7.68 13.75 2.41
N GLU A 376 6.48 14.22 2.75
CA GLU A 376 5.81 13.91 4.01
C GLU A 376 5.41 12.43 4.10
N ILE A 377 4.99 11.81 2.99
CA ILE A 377 4.60 10.39 2.97
C ILE A 377 5.81 9.47 2.77
N PHE A 378 6.67 9.79 1.80
CA PHE A 378 7.71 8.86 1.34
C PHE A 378 9.11 9.19 1.89
N GLY A 379 9.26 10.31 2.59
CA GLY A 379 10.56 10.79 3.06
C GLY A 379 11.38 11.47 1.96
N GLN A 380 12.64 11.73 2.26
CA GLN A 380 13.56 12.31 1.29
C GLN A 380 13.89 11.32 0.17
N PRO A 381 14.06 11.78 -1.08
CA PRO A 381 14.43 10.91 -2.18
C PRO A 381 15.74 10.15 -1.90
N VAL A 382 15.71 8.82 -2.06
CA VAL A 382 16.90 7.97 -1.99
C VAL A 382 17.76 8.08 -3.25
N PHE A 383 17.16 8.58 -4.35
CA PHE A 383 17.83 8.85 -5.61
C PHE A 383 17.24 10.09 -6.26
N LYS A 384 18.09 10.93 -6.81
CA LYS A 384 17.70 12.13 -7.58
C LYS A 384 18.44 12.12 -8.92
N TYR A 385 17.69 12.36 -10.00
CA TYR A 385 18.22 12.56 -11.33
C TYR A 385 17.47 13.71 -12.00
N THR A 386 18.12 14.85 -12.02
CA THR A 386 17.51 16.10 -12.44
C THR A 386 17.51 16.24 -13.96
N TYR A 387 16.66 17.13 -14.49
CA TYR A 387 16.66 17.50 -15.90
C TYR A 387 18.05 18.00 -16.35
N ARG A 388 18.70 18.83 -15.54
CA ARG A 388 20.03 19.37 -15.83
C ARG A 388 21.12 18.28 -15.94
N GLU A 389 21.08 17.29 -15.04
CA GLU A 389 21.98 16.14 -15.11
C GLU A 389 21.75 15.35 -16.40
N ALA A 390 20.49 15.14 -16.77
CA ALA A 390 20.12 14.41 -17.98
C ALA A 390 20.56 15.15 -19.26
N VAL A 391 20.54 16.46 -19.28
CA VAL A 391 21.06 17.29 -20.37
C VAL A 391 22.59 17.21 -20.43
N ILE A 392 23.29 17.34 -19.31
CA ILE A 392 24.74 17.25 -19.22
C ILE A 392 25.23 15.88 -19.69
N GLU A 393 24.55 14.81 -19.30
CA GLU A 393 24.86 13.44 -19.73
C GLU A 393 24.40 13.13 -21.18
N GLY A 394 23.74 14.09 -21.86
CA GLY A 394 23.31 13.97 -23.26
C GLY A 394 22.07 13.10 -23.48
N TYR A 395 21.29 12.84 -22.45
CA TYR A 395 20.06 12.03 -22.53
C TYR A 395 18.80 12.87 -22.80
N LEU A 396 18.82 14.15 -22.44
CA LEU A 396 17.77 15.11 -22.76
C LEU A 396 18.38 16.29 -23.51
N VAL A 397 17.56 16.93 -24.34
CA VAL A 397 17.94 18.13 -25.07
C VAL A 397 17.76 19.33 -24.15
N ASP A 398 18.72 20.24 -24.16
CA ASP A 398 18.58 21.52 -23.46
C ASP A 398 17.47 22.37 -24.11
N HIS A 399 16.79 23.12 -23.31
CA HIS A 399 15.78 24.05 -23.80
C HIS A 399 16.40 25.47 -23.87
N ASP A 400 16.06 26.20 -24.91
CA ASP A 400 16.38 27.61 -24.99
C ASP A 400 15.73 28.36 -23.81
N ALA A 401 16.38 29.46 -23.43
CA ALA A 401 15.79 30.36 -22.45
C ALA A 401 14.39 30.81 -22.91
N PRO A 402 13.39 30.82 -22.01
CA PRO A 402 12.04 31.23 -22.41
C PRO A 402 12.05 32.63 -23.02
N HIS A 403 11.58 32.75 -24.26
CA HIS A 403 11.37 34.01 -24.89
C HIS A 403 10.30 34.79 -24.16
N ARG A 404 10.69 35.92 -23.57
CA ARG A 404 9.70 36.86 -23.02
C ARG A 404 9.01 37.57 -24.21
N LEU A 405 7.74 37.29 -24.36
CA LEU A 405 6.88 38.09 -25.25
C LEU A 405 6.40 39.29 -24.45
N PRO A 406 7.03 40.46 -24.63
CA PRO A 406 6.57 41.67 -23.95
C PRO A 406 5.22 42.06 -24.55
N THR A 407 4.23 42.21 -23.73
CA THR A 407 2.96 42.86 -24.13
C THR A 407 3.07 44.34 -23.86
N LYS A 408 2.27 45.14 -24.57
CA LYS A 408 2.19 46.61 -24.33
C LYS A 408 1.92 46.90 -22.86
N LEU A 409 1.08 46.06 -22.22
CA LEU A 409 0.75 46.14 -20.80
C LEU A 409 1.96 45.89 -19.90
N SER A 410 2.82 44.91 -20.25
CA SER A 410 4.00 44.53 -19.43
C SER A 410 5.17 45.50 -19.60
N THR A 411 5.25 46.22 -20.69
CA THR A 411 6.32 47.18 -20.99
C THR A 411 5.98 48.63 -20.66
N GLU A 412 4.74 49.01 -20.89
CA GLU A 412 4.28 50.41 -20.73
C GLU A 412 3.39 50.60 -19.50
N GLY A 413 2.86 49.48 -18.93
CA GLY A 413 1.87 49.54 -17.85
C GLY A 413 0.50 50.03 -18.35
N ILE A 414 -0.38 50.31 -17.41
CA ILE A 414 -1.69 50.93 -17.69
C ILE A 414 -1.59 52.40 -17.33
N HIS A 415 -1.74 53.26 -18.31
CA HIS A 415 -1.74 54.72 -18.13
C HIS A 415 -3.18 55.23 -18.26
N TYR A 416 -3.71 55.74 -17.16
CA TYR A 416 -4.99 56.40 -17.15
C TYR A 416 -4.81 57.90 -17.30
N LYS A 417 -5.73 58.51 -17.99
CA LYS A 417 -5.82 59.98 -18.09
C LYS A 417 -6.91 60.50 -17.19
N LYS A 418 -6.79 61.72 -16.75
CA LYS A 418 -7.86 62.39 -16.00
C LYS A 418 -9.16 62.35 -16.80
N GLY A 419 -10.22 61.78 -16.19
CA GLY A 419 -11.52 61.55 -16.81
C GLY A 419 -11.74 60.13 -17.35
N ASP A 420 -10.72 59.25 -17.27
CA ASP A 420 -10.91 57.81 -17.58
C ASP A 420 -11.74 57.12 -16.51
N THR A 421 -12.67 56.30 -16.93
CA THR A 421 -13.47 55.47 -16.01
C THR A 421 -12.71 54.20 -15.71
N VAL A 422 -12.45 53.96 -14.44
CA VAL A 422 -11.77 52.71 -13.94
C VAL A 422 -12.78 51.81 -13.25
N VAL A 423 -12.80 50.55 -13.67
CA VAL A 423 -13.56 49.53 -13.04
C VAL A 423 -12.79 48.98 -11.84
N GLN A 424 -13.32 49.14 -10.64
CA GLN A 424 -12.73 48.62 -9.43
C GLN A 424 -13.53 47.37 -9.02
N TYR A 425 -12.81 46.32 -8.73
CA TYR A 425 -13.38 45.07 -8.19
C TYR A 425 -12.95 44.88 -6.74
N ASP A 426 -13.92 44.76 -5.86
CA ASP A 426 -13.65 44.43 -4.47
C ASP A 426 -13.59 42.88 -4.33
N PRO A 427 -12.42 42.31 -4.01
CA PRO A 427 -12.27 40.87 -3.89
C PRO A 427 -12.97 40.27 -2.65
N VAL A 428 -13.39 41.08 -1.68
CA VAL A 428 -14.06 40.65 -0.47
C VAL A 428 -15.60 40.63 -0.63
N THR A 429 -16.15 41.70 -1.27
CA THR A 429 -17.61 41.81 -1.45
C THR A 429 -18.07 41.31 -2.83
N GLY A 430 -17.16 41.17 -3.78
CA GLY A 430 -17.49 40.83 -5.17
C GLY A 430 -18.13 42.01 -5.95
N GLU A 431 -18.22 43.22 -5.35
CA GLU A 431 -18.84 44.37 -5.98
C GLU A 431 -17.93 44.97 -7.04
N ILE A 432 -18.54 45.38 -8.14
CA ILE A 432 -17.89 46.12 -9.24
C ILE A 432 -18.37 47.56 -9.19
N THR A 433 -17.47 48.46 -8.95
CA THR A 433 -17.73 49.91 -8.97
C THR A 433 -16.94 50.62 -10.06
N ASN A 434 -17.57 51.59 -10.68
CA ASN A 434 -16.92 52.45 -11.65
C ASN A 434 -16.54 53.78 -10.98
N SER A 435 -15.27 54.15 -11.03
CA SER A 435 -14.79 55.43 -10.53
C SER A 435 -14.13 56.22 -11.66
N GLU A 436 -14.36 57.51 -11.73
CA GLU A 436 -13.70 58.44 -12.66
C GLU A 436 -12.43 58.99 -11.99
N LEU A 437 -11.30 58.93 -12.69
CA LEU A 437 -9.99 59.38 -12.19
C LEU A 437 -9.75 60.87 -12.42
#